data_67b37b0ab0a992d66680b7d88641289e
#
_entry.id   67b37b0ab0a992d66680b7d88641289e
#
_cell.length_a   1.000
_cell.length_b   1.000
_cell.length_c   1.000
_cell.angle_alpha   90.00
_cell.angle_beta   90.00
_cell.angle_gamma   90.00
#
_symmetry.space_group_name_H-M   'P 1'
#
loop_
_entity.id
_entity.type
_entity.pdbx_description
1 polymer ?
#
loop_
_entity_poly.entity_id
_entity_poly.type
_entity_poly.pdbx_seq_one_letter_code
_entity_poly.pdbx_strand_id
1 'polypeptide(L)'
;MTRTIAISGASGKTGYRIAEEIRAAGDLPRLLLRSGSQLPPSLAGCEQHRLDLGDAAALDAALRGADALVIATGARPSVDLTGPARVDAWGVQQQVASCQRVGVRRVLLVSSLCAGRWTHPLNLFGLILVWKRLGEKALERSGLDWTVIRPGGLSEREEGLEVEGIRWSGPDTQESDSIPRRLVARCCLDALNTPASIGRILEVTSSPQLPVVDLQQVLDQGLDQGLVAG
;
A
#
# COMPACT_ATOMS: atom_id res chain seq x y z
N MET A 1 5.23 -7.14 21.18
CA MET A 1 5.25 -8.46 20.49
C MET A 1 5.67 -8.23 19.06
N THR A 2 6.53 -9.07 18.51
CA THR A 2 6.95 -9.01 17.10
C THR A 2 5.81 -9.53 16.23
N ARG A 3 5.37 -8.75 15.24
CA ARG A 3 4.29 -9.12 14.30
C ARG A 3 4.85 -9.76 13.05
N THR A 4 4.12 -10.67 12.44
CA THR A 4 4.37 -11.17 11.09
C THR A 4 3.50 -10.40 10.09
N ILE A 5 4.12 -9.61 9.23
CA ILE A 5 3.44 -8.79 8.24
C ILE A 5 3.65 -9.39 6.85
N ALA A 6 2.59 -9.89 6.23
CA ALA A 6 2.64 -10.38 4.87
C ALA A 6 2.66 -9.19 3.88
N ILE A 7 3.51 -9.26 2.84
CA ILE A 7 3.63 -8.20 1.84
C ILE A 7 3.46 -8.81 0.46
N SER A 8 2.36 -8.49 -0.20
CA SER A 8 2.13 -8.82 -1.60
C SER A 8 2.73 -7.75 -2.51
N GLY A 9 3.44 -8.17 -3.56
CA GLY A 9 4.19 -7.26 -4.41
C GLY A 9 5.56 -6.86 -3.85
N ALA A 10 6.12 -7.64 -2.92
CA ALA A 10 7.40 -7.36 -2.25
C ALA A 10 8.61 -7.28 -3.19
N SER A 11 8.54 -7.78 -4.42
CA SER A 11 9.58 -7.58 -5.45
C SER A 11 9.41 -6.28 -6.24
N GLY A 12 8.33 -5.55 -6.03
CA GLY A 12 8.09 -4.25 -6.66
C GLY A 12 8.86 -3.13 -5.95
N LYS A 13 9.09 -2.01 -6.67
CA LYS A 13 9.87 -0.87 -6.17
C LYS A 13 9.35 -0.26 -4.86
N THR A 14 8.05 -0.25 -4.62
CA THR A 14 7.46 0.19 -3.34
C THR A 14 7.44 -0.97 -2.34
N GLY A 15 7.06 -2.18 -2.78
CA GLY A 15 6.88 -3.32 -1.89
C GLY A 15 8.14 -3.76 -1.16
N TYR A 16 9.32 -3.74 -1.81
CA TYR A 16 10.55 -4.09 -1.13
C TYR A 16 10.93 -3.05 -0.05
N ARG A 17 10.66 -1.76 -0.31
CA ARG A 17 10.91 -0.70 0.68
C ARG A 17 9.98 -0.83 1.89
N ILE A 18 8.73 -1.23 1.67
CA ILE A 18 7.80 -1.55 2.78
C ILE A 18 8.35 -2.71 3.62
N ALA A 19 8.86 -3.76 2.98
CA ALA A 19 9.45 -4.89 3.70
C ALA A 19 10.70 -4.48 4.50
N GLU A 20 11.53 -3.59 3.96
CA GLU A 20 12.70 -3.04 4.66
C GLU A 20 12.30 -2.21 5.88
N GLU A 21 11.31 -1.31 5.76
CA GLU A 21 10.82 -0.48 6.88
C GLU A 21 10.20 -1.37 7.98
N ILE A 22 9.39 -2.37 7.62
CA ILE A 22 8.81 -3.33 8.56
C ILE A 22 9.91 -4.08 9.32
N ARG A 23 10.95 -4.57 8.60
CA ARG A 23 12.09 -5.25 9.20
C ARG A 23 12.89 -4.34 10.13
N ALA A 24 13.12 -3.09 9.71
CA ALA A 24 13.83 -2.10 10.50
C ALA A 24 13.08 -1.75 11.80
N ALA A 25 11.75 -1.81 11.79
CA ALA A 25 10.90 -1.64 12.96
C ALA A 25 10.86 -2.86 13.90
N GLY A 26 11.54 -3.98 13.56
CA GLY A 26 11.60 -5.18 14.38
C GLY A 26 10.45 -6.17 14.15
N ASP A 27 9.59 -5.94 13.17
CA ASP A 27 8.57 -6.90 12.72
C ASP A 27 9.14 -7.88 11.68
N LEU A 28 8.45 -8.98 11.43
CA LEU A 28 8.86 -10.05 10.51
C LEU A 28 8.14 -9.90 9.16
N PRO A 29 8.82 -9.45 8.11
CA PRO A 29 8.22 -9.40 6.78
C PRO A 29 8.13 -10.81 6.18
N ARG A 30 6.93 -11.22 5.77
CA ARG A 30 6.64 -12.43 5.00
C ARG A 30 6.33 -12.02 3.56
N LEU A 31 7.16 -12.43 2.61
CA LEU A 31 7.15 -11.92 1.24
C LEU A 31 6.36 -12.84 0.30
N LEU A 32 5.25 -12.33 -0.24
CA LEU A 32 4.47 -13.02 -1.27
C LEU A 32 5.00 -12.60 -2.65
N LEU A 33 5.52 -13.57 -3.38
CA LEU A 33 6.27 -13.36 -4.61
C LEU A 33 5.68 -14.19 -5.76
N ARG A 34 5.74 -13.65 -6.97
CA ARG A 34 5.51 -14.47 -8.16
C ARG A 34 6.73 -15.35 -8.44
N SER A 35 6.52 -16.46 -9.14
CA SER A 35 7.62 -17.25 -9.69
C SER A 35 8.56 -16.36 -10.50
N GLY A 36 9.88 -16.55 -10.34
CA GLY A 36 10.90 -15.75 -11.01
C GLY A 36 11.15 -14.33 -10.46
N SER A 37 10.41 -13.88 -9.44
CA SER A 37 10.67 -12.59 -8.80
C SER A 37 12.05 -12.57 -8.14
N GLN A 38 12.77 -11.45 -8.29
CA GLN A 38 14.03 -11.18 -7.62
C GLN A 38 13.82 -10.19 -6.47
N LEU A 39 14.59 -10.34 -5.42
CA LEU A 39 14.59 -9.48 -4.25
C LEU A 39 15.95 -8.78 -4.10
N PRO A 40 15.98 -7.58 -3.50
CA PRO A 40 17.23 -6.97 -3.10
C PRO A 40 17.91 -7.81 -2.00
N PRO A 41 19.26 -7.77 -1.91
CA PRO A 41 20.02 -8.53 -0.90
C PRO A 41 19.57 -8.26 0.53
N SER A 42 19.07 -7.05 0.83
CA SER A 42 18.54 -6.67 2.14
C SER A 42 17.39 -7.56 2.63
N LEU A 43 16.67 -8.23 1.73
CA LEU A 43 15.53 -9.09 2.05
C LEU A 43 15.81 -10.59 1.86
N ALA A 44 17.04 -10.98 1.56
CA ALA A 44 17.39 -12.39 1.28
C ALA A 44 17.04 -13.36 2.43
N GLY A 45 17.12 -12.89 3.68
CA GLY A 45 16.82 -13.69 4.88
C GLY A 45 15.36 -13.65 5.33
N CYS A 46 14.45 -12.98 4.61
CA CYS A 46 13.04 -12.93 4.97
C CYS A 46 12.31 -14.20 4.53
N GLU A 47 11.22 -14.56 5.22
CA GLU A 47 10.31 -15.63 4.83
C GLU A 47 9.70 -15.33 3.46
N GLN A 48 9.74 -16.30 2.52
CA GLN A 48 9.28 -16.12 1.15
C GLN A 48 8.29 -17.20 0.75
N HIS A 49 7.16 -16.77 0.16
CA HIS A 49 6.17 -17.65 -0.45
C HIS A 49 6.05 -17.31 -1.94
N ARG A 50 6.37 -18.26 -2.80
CA ARG A 50 6.25 -18.09 -4.26
C ARG A 50 4.95 -18.72 -4.71
N LEU A 51 4.02 -17.89 -5.19
CA LEU A 51 2.66 -18.30 -5.53
C LEU A 51 2.07 -17.42 -6.65
N ASP A 52 1.02 -17.91 -7.27
CA ASP A 52 0.09 -17.11 -8.07
C ASP A 52 -1.06 -16.63 -7.18
N LEU A 53 -1.45 -15.37 -7.29
CA LEU A 53 -2.58 -14.81 -6.53
C LEU A 53 -3.92 -15.47 -6.91
N GLY A 54 -3.98 -16.17 -8.05
CA GLY A 54 -5.13 -16.98 -8.46
C GLY A 54 -5.22 -18.34 -7.76
N ASP A 55 -4.15 -18.81 -7.15
CA ASP A 55 -4.15 -20.05 -6.36
C ASP A 55 -4.59 -19.73 -4.92
N ALA A 56 -5.88 -19.92 -4.67
CA ALA A 56 -6.48 -19.63 -3.38
C ALA A 56 -5.88 -20.44 -2.24
N ALA A 57 -5.55 -21.72 -2.48
CA ALA A 57 -4.99 -22.60 -1.45
C ALA A 57 -3.56 -22.18 -1.06
N ALA A 58 -2.73 -21.85 -2.05
CA ALA A 58 -1.38 -21.35 -1.81
C ALA A 58 -1.40 -19.99 -1.10
N LEU A 59 -2.35 -19.12 -1.47
CA LEU A 59 -2.52 -17.81 -0.85
C LEU A 59 -2.98 -17.95 0.61
N ASP A 60 -3.95 -18.82 0.89
CA ASP A 60 -4.39 -19.12 2.25
C ASP A 60 -3.26 -19.69 3.13
N ALA A 61 -2.45 -20.58 2.57
CA ALA A 61 -1.30 -21.13 3.27
C ALA A 61 -0.25 -20.06 3.59
N ALA A 62 0.01 -19.14 2.64
CA ALA A 62 0.98 -18.07 2.80
C ALA A 62 0.52 -16.99 3.80
N LEU A 63 -0.78 -16.75 3.94
CA LEU A 63 -1.33 -15.75 4.86
C LEU A 63 -1.62 -16.29 6.26
N ARG A 64 -1.70 -17.61 6.45
CA ARG A 64 -2.03 -18.20 7.76
C ARG A 64 -1.03 -17.79 8.84
N GLY A 65 -1.55 -17.25 9.93
CA GLY A 65 -0.76 -16.79 11.07
C GLY A 65 -0.04 -15.44 10.85
N ALA A 66 -0.33 -14.73 9.76
CA ALA A 66 0.10 -13.35 9.64
C ALA A 66 -0.81 -12.41 10.45
N ASP A 67 -0.23 -11.39 11.07
CA ASP A 67 -0.95 -10.38 11.84
C ASP A 67 -1.59 -9.32 10.93
N ALA A 68 -0.96 -9.04 9.79
CA ALA A 68 -1.48 -8.10 8.79
C ALA A 68 -1.03 -8.48 7.37
N LEU A 69 -1.75 -7.96 6.38
CA LEU A 69 -1.37 -8.00 4.97
C LEU A 69 -1.21 -6.58 4.42
N VAL A 70 -0.07 -6.32 3.76
CA VAL A 70 0.13 -5.13 2.92
C VAL A 70 0.06 -5.54 1.46
N ILE A 71 -0.89 -4.96 0.73
CA ILE A 71 -1.07 -5.16 -0.71
C ILE A 71 -0.37 -4.01 -1.43
N ALA A 72 0.83 -4.26 -1.94
CA ALA A 72 1.63 -3.32 -2.74
C ALA A 72 1.79 -3.81 -4.19
N THR A 73 0.90 -4.70 -4.64
CA THR A 73 0.81 -5.08 -6.06
C THR A 73 0.20 -3.96 -6.86
N GLY A 74 0.69 -3.80 -8.10
CA GLY A 74 0.13 -2.87 -9.06
C GLY A 74 0.49 -3.33 -10.47
N ALA A 75 -0.41 -3.12 -11.42
CA ALA A 75 -0.14 -3.39 -12.81
C ALA A 75 0.97 -2.45 -13.30
N ARG A 76 1.92 -3.01 -14.08
CA ARG A 76 2.88 -2.20 -14.82
C ARG A 76 2.21 -1.71 -16.10
N PRO A 77 2.51 -0.47 -16.56
CA PRO A 77 2.09 -0.05 -17.88
C PRO A 77 2.58 -1.07 -18.92
N SER A 78 1.66 -1.63 -19.67
CA SER A 78 1.95 -2.62 -20.73
C SER A 78 0.89 -2.51 -21.82
N VAL A 79 1.15 -3.16 -22.95
CA VAL A 79 0.18 -3.29 -24.03
C VAL A 79 -0.99 -4.23 -23.66
N ASP A 80 -0.84 -5.03 -22.62
CA ASP A 80 -1.92 -5.83 -22.04
C ASP A 80 -2.83 -4.96 -21.18
N LEU A 81 -3.90 -4.44 -21.76
CA LEU A 81 -4.89 -3.60 -21.08
C LEU A 81 -5.73 -4.37 -20.04
N THR A 82 -5.63 -5.70 -20.00
CA THR A 82 -6.31 -6.52 -18.97
C THR A 82 -5.51 -6.63 -17.69
N GLY A 83 -4.21 -6.32 -17.73
CA GLY A 83 -3.31 -6.36 -16.59
C GLY A 83 -3.83 -5.60 -15.36
N PRO A 84 -4.30 -4.34 -15.49
CA PRO A 84 -4.87 -3.60 -14.38
C PRO A 84 -6.10 -4.26 -13.76
N ALA A 85 -7.03 -4.79 -14.57
CA ALA A 85 -8.20 -5.51 -14.06
C ALA A 85 -7.81 -6.74 -13.24
N ARG A 86 -6.83 -7.51 -13.75
CA ARG A 86 -6.36 -8.74 -13.09
C ARG A 86 -5.59 -8.48 -11.80
N VAL A 87 -4.78 -7.41 -11.73
CA VAL A 87 -3.91 -7.14 -10.59
C VAL A 87 -4.60 -6.22 -9.58
N ASP A 88 -5.12 -5.06 -10.04
CA ASP A 88 -5.61 -3.99 -9.17
C ASP A 88 -7.06 -4.20 -8.71
N ALA A 89 -7.86 -5.04 -9.39
CA ALA A 89 -9.21 -5.39 -8.96
C ALA A 89 -9.29 -6.85 -8.49
N TRP A 90 -9.19 -7.81 -9.41
CA TRP A 90 -9.37 -9.22 -9.08
C TRP A 90 -8.30 -9.74 -8.10
N GLY A 91 -7.01 -9.39 -8.29
CA GLY A 91 -5.94 -9.77 -7.39
C GLY A 91 -6.12 -9.25 -5.96
N VAL A 92 -6.67 -8.02 -5.81
CA VAL A 92 -7.03 -7.48 -4.48
C VAL A 92 -8.17 -8.28 -3.87
N GLN A 93 -9.23 -8.59 -4.64
CA GLN A 93 -10.37 -9.39 -4.18
C GLN A 93 -9.94 -10.77 -3.67
N GLN A 94 -9.04 -11.46 -4.39
CA GLN A 94 -8.54 -12.77 -3.98
C GLN A 94 -7.79 -12.71 -2.65
N GLN A 95 -6.96 -11.69 -2.46
CA GLN A 95 -6.21 -11.49 -1.23
C GLN A 95 -7.13 -11.13 -0.05
N VAL A 96 -8.12 -10.28 -0.26
CA VAL A 96 -9.15 -9.95 0.74
C VAL A 96 -9.93 -11.19 1.15
N ALA A 97 -10.40 -11.99 0.18
CA ALA A 97 -11.13 -13.23 0.45
C ALA A 97 -10.26 -14.25 1.20
N SER A 98 -8.98 -14.34 0.90
CA SER A 98 -8.04 -15.20 1.63
C SER A 98 -7.86 -14.73 3.08
N CYS A 99 -7.67 -13.41 3.31
CA CYS A 99 -7.60 -12.85 4.67
C CYS A 99 -8.83 -13.23 5.51
N GLN A 100 -10.04 -13.12 4.92
CA GLN A 100 -11.28 -13.52 5.58
C GLN A 100 -11.30 -15.01 5.94
N ARG A 101 -10.85 -15.89 5.04
CA ARG A 101 -10.82 -17.35 5.30
C ARG A 101 -9.83 -17.75 6.38
N VAL A 102 -8.66 -17.11 6.44
CA VAL A 102 -7.59 -17.50 7.37
C VAL A 102 -7.53 -16.63 8.63
N GLY A 103 -8.41 -15.63 8.76
CA GLY A 103 -8.54 -14.82 9.97
C GLY A 103 -7.54 -13.63 10.06
N VAL A 104 -6.89 -13.23 8.98
CA VAL A 104 -6.07 -12.00 8.94
C VAL A 104 -6.99 -10.79 8.87
N ARG A 105 -7.07 -10.04 9.96
CA ARG A 105 -8.01 -8.92 10.03
C ARG A 105 -7.46 -7.60 9.51
N ARG A 106 -6.20 -7.30 9.76
CA ARG A 106 -5.57 -6.02 9.38
C ARG A 106 -5.06 -6.06 7.94
N VAL A 107 -5.60 -5.21 7.06
CA VAL A 107 -5.20 -5.14 5.65
C VAL A 107 -4.93 -3.68 5.25
N LEU A 108 -3.77 -3.46 4.64
CA LEU A 108 -3.38 -2.17 4.08
C LEU A 108 -3.20 -2.30 2.56
N LEU A 109 -3.83 -1.41 1.79
CA LEU A 109 -3.74 -1.37 0.33
C LEU A 109 -3.01 -0.11 -0.13
N VAL A 110 -1.97 -0.27 -0.93
CA VAL A 110 -1.32 0.83 -1.65
C VAL A 110 -2.01 1.02 -3.01
N SER A 111 -2.78 2.10 -3.12
CA SER A 111 -3.52 2.50 -4.31
C SER A 111 -2.82 3.63 -5.08
N SER A 112 -3.52 4.68 -5.46
CA SER A 112 -2.99 5.87 -6.15
C SER A 112 -3.91 7.06 -5.93
N LEU A 113 -3.37 8.27 -5.91
CA LEU A 113 -4.17 9.49 -6.09
C LEU A 113 -5.08 9.34 -7.31
N CYS A 114 -6.17 10.06 -7.30
CA CYS A 114 -7.18 10.07 -8.37
C CYS A 114 -7.86 8.71 -8.64
N ALA A 115 -7.69 7.71 -7.77
CA ALA A 115 -8.44 6.46 -7.89
C ALA A 115 -9.94 6.74 -7.84
N GLY A 116 -10.68 6.39 -8.93
CA GLY A 116 -12.10 6.70 -9.08
C GLY A 116 -12.42 7.95 -9.90
N ARG A 117 -11.44 8.77 -10.28
CA ARG A 117 -11.67 9.88 -11.22
C ARG A 117 -11.71 9.36 -12.66
N TRP A 118 -12.93 9.12 -13.18
CA TRP A 118 -13.17 8.49 -14.47
C TRP A 118 -12.57 9.23 -15.67
N THR A 119 -12.52 10.56 -15.63
CA THR A 119 -12.03 11.43 -16.70
C THR A 119 -10.52 11.66 -16.66
N HIS A 120 -9.81 11.08 -15.70
CA HIS A 120 -8.38 11.32 -15.54
C HIS A 120 -7.57 10.70 -16.70
N PRO A 121 -6.57 11.40 -17.30
CA PRO A 121 -5.81 10.91 -18.46
C PRO A 121 -5.13 9.54 -18.27
N LEU A 122 -4.76 9.18 -17.05
CA LEU A 122 -4.19 7.85 -16.74
C LEU A 122 -5.14 6.69 -17.06
N ASN A 123 -6.44 6.94 -17.18
CA ASN A 123 -7.39 5.90 -17.59
C ASN A 123 -7.28 5.52 -19.07
N LEU A 124 -6.62 6.32 -19.90
CA LEU A 124 -6.28 5.94 -21.28
C LEU A 124 -5.34 4.72 -21.34
N PHE A 125 -4.64 4.42 -20.25
CA PHE A 125 -3.77 3.24 -20.13
C PHE A 125 -4.48 2.05 -19.47
N GLY A 126 -5.63 1.63 -20.01
CA GLY A 126 -6.36 0.45 -19.56
C GLY A 126 -7.22 0.67 -18.30
N LEU A 127 -7.76 1.88 -18.11
CA LEU A 127 -8.66 2.22 -17.00
C LEU A 127 -8.05 1.94 -15.62
N ILE A 128 -6.75 2.17 -15.46
CA ILE A 128 -5.99 1.77 -14.26
C ILE A 128 -6.58 2.34 -12.96
N LEU A 129 -7.04 3.59 -12.96
CA LEU A 129 -7.63 4.23 -11.79
C LEU A 129 -9.01 3.67 -11.44
N VAL A 130 -9.73 3.20 -12.46
CA VAL A 130 -11.02 2.53 -12.28
C VAL A 130 -10.83 1.19 -11.58
N TRP A 131 -9.89 0.37 -12.05
CA TRP A 131 -9.62 -0.93 -11.45
C TRP A 131 -9.07 -0.81 -10.03
N LYS A 132 -8.21 0.18 -9.78
CA LYS A 132 -7.77 0.51 -8.41
C LYS A 132 -8.95 0.82 -7.50
N ARG A 133 -9.87 1.68 -7.94
CA ARG A 133 -11.06 2.02 -7.14
C ARG A 133 -11.97 0.79 -6.89
N LEU A 134 -12.06 -0.13 -7.84
CA LEU A 134 -12.80 -1.38 -7.64
C LEU A 134 -12.12 -2.29 -6.59
N GLY A 135 -10.79 -2.36 -6.58
CA GLY A 135 -10.02 -3.03 -5.54
C GLY A 135 -10.24 -2.41 -4.16
N GLU A 136 -10.19 -1.08 -4.07
CA GLU A 136 -10.50 -0.34 -2.83
C GLU A 136 -11.91 -0.67 -2.33
N LYS A 137 -12.94 -0.61 -3.21
CA LYS A 137 -14.33 -0.94 -2.84
C LYS A 137 -14.49 -2.38 -2.34
N ALA A 138 -13.75 -3.33 -2.90
CA ALA A 138 -13.77 -4.69 -2.43
C ALA A 138 -13.25 -4.79 -0.99
N LEU A 139 -12.17 -4.06 -0.68
CA LEU A 139 -11.59 -4.00 0.65
C LEU A 139 -12.52 -3.25 1.63
N GLU A 140 -13.09 -2.10 1.25
CA GLU A 140 -14.04 -1.32 2.06
C GLU A 140 -15.24 -2.16 2.53
N ARG A 141 -15.74 -3.07 1.67
CA ARG A 141 -16.89 -3.94 1.93
C ARG A 141 -16.56 -5.25 2.64
N SER A 142 -15.30 -5.50 2.92
CA SER A 142 -14.83 -6.80 3.41
C SER A 142 -15.15 -7.08 4.87
N GLY A 143 -15.42 -6.05 5.68
CA GLY A 143 -15.53 -6.16 7.14
C GLY A 143 -14.18 -6.40 7.84
N LEU A 144 -13.07 -6.24 7.14
CA LEU A 144 -11.72 -6.27 7.71
C LEU A 144 -11.32 -4.91 8.28
N ASP A 145 -10.26 -4.87 9.06
CA ASP A 145 -9.66 -3.65 9.60
C ASP A 145 -8.73 -3.05 8.54
N TRP A 146 -9.30 -2.33 7.60
CA TRP A 146 -8.61 -1.88 6.41
C TRP A 146 -8.10 -0.43 6.48
N THR A 147 -7.03 -0.14 5.74
CA THR A 147 -6.59 1.22 5.40
C THR A 147 -6.15 1.24 3.94
N VAL A 148 -6.47 2.30 3.22
CA VAL A 148 -5.98 2.55 1.86
C VAL A 148 -5.03 3.74 1.89
N ILE A 149 -3.82 3.56 1.37
CA ILE A 149 -2.87 4.64 1.12
C ILE A 149 -2.91 4.96 -0.38
N ARG A 150 -3.20 6.21 -0.73
CA ARG A 150 -3.19 6.73 -2.10
C ARG A 150 -2.01 7.68 -2.30
N PRO A 151 -0.85 7.19 -2.72
CA PRO A 151 0.30 8.04 -2.98
C PRO A 151 0.13 8.88 -4.25
N GLY A 152 0.78 10.04 -4.26
CA GLY A 152 1.01 10.85 -5.45
C GLY A 152 2.00 10.23 -6.43
N GLY A 153 2.56 11.04 -7.31
CA GLY A 153 3.58 10.62 -8.27
C GLY A 153 4.80 10.01 -7.58
N LEU A 154 5.16 8.78 -7.95
CA LEU A 154 6.18 8.01 -7.24
C LEU A 154 7.59 8.29 -7.76
N SER A 155 8.50 8.76 -6.91
CA SER A 155 9.92 8.94 -7.23
C SER A 155 10.82 7.88 -6.58
N GLU A 156 12.04 7.74 -7.12
CA GLU A 156 13.06 6.81 -6.60
C GLU A 156 14.06 7.49 -5.67
N ARG A 157 13.82 8.75 -5.28
CA ARG A 157 14.73 9.49 -4.40
C ARG A 157 14.81 8.82 -3.03
N GLU A 158 16.04 8.69 -2.50
CA GLU A 158 16.34 8.07 -1.21
C GLU A 158 17.04 9.06 -0.24
N GLU A 159 17.52 10.20 -0.74
CA GLU A 159 18.29 11.19 0.02
C GLU A 159 17.39 12.30 0.56
N GLY A 160 17.73 12.85 1.74
CA GLY A 160 17.03 13.98 2.37
C GLY A 160 15.61 13.68 2.83
N LEU A 161 15.27 12.40 3.06
CA LEU A 161 13.92 12.00 3.41
C LEU A 161 13.60 12.09 4.91
N GLU A 162 14.62 12.25 5.73
CA GLU A 162 14.50 12.34 7.18
C GLU A 162 13.92 13.66 7.66
N VAL A 163 14.02 14.71 6.82
CA VAL A 163 13.48 16.05 7.09
C VAL A 163 12.29 16.42 6.22
N GLU A 164 11.82 15.49 5.39
CA GLU A 164 10.71 15.71 4.48
C GLU A 164 9.39 15.31 5.11
N GLY A 165 8.50 16.28 5.27
CA GLY A 165 7.17 16.07 5.84
C GLY A 165 6.18 15.48 4.84
N ILE A 166 5.20 14.75 5.36
CA ILE A 166 4.10 14.14 4.61
C ILE A 166 2.87 15.03 4.70
N ARG A 167 2.25 15.30 3.54
CA ARG A 167 0.90 15.86 3.47
C ARG A 167 -0.09 14.69 3.49
N TRP A 168 -0.75 14.53 4.62
CA TRP A 168 -1.84 13.60 4.79
C TRP A 168 -3.17 14.27 4.54
N SER A 169 -4.07 13.65 3.81
CA SER A 169 -5.42 14.16 3.61
C SER A 169 -6.44 13.05 3.42
N GLY A 170 -7.71 13.41 3.48
CA GLY A 170 -8.83 12.53 3.13
C GLY A 170 -8.90 12.25 1.62
N PRO A 171 -9.82 11.38 1.18
CA PRO A 171 -9.94 11.00 -0.22
C PRO A 171 -10.37 12.17 -1.09
N ASP A 172 -9.84 12.19 -2.32
CA ASP A 172 -10.19 13.11 -3.40
C ASP A 172 -9.89 14.60 -3.12
N THR A 173 -8.94 14.86 -2.20
CA THR A 173 -8.52 16.23 -1.80
C THR A 173 -7.22 16.67 -2.46
N GLN A 174 -6.32 15.73 -2.81
CA GLN A 174 -5.08 16.03 -3.53
C GLN A 174 -5.21 15.69 -5.02
N GLU A 175 -4.67 16.55 -5.88
CA GLU A 175 -4.79 16.36 -7.34
C GLU A 175 -3.47 16.01 -8.01
N SER A 176 -2.39 16.55 -7.52
CA SER A 176 -1.03 16.39 -8.03
C SER A 176 -0.04 16.44 -6.87
N ASP A 177 1.19 16.37 -7.15
CA ASP A 177 2.36 16.25 -6.30
C ASP A 177 2.93 14.83 -6.27
N SER A 178 4.13 14.73 -5.76
CA SER A 178 4.89 13.49 -5.75
C SER A 178 5.28 13.08 -4.33
N ILE A 179 5.71 11.83 -4.21
CA ILE A 179 6.24 11.29 -2.97
C ILE A 179 7.30 10.22 -3.29
N PRO A 180 8.46 10.23 -2.64
CA PRO A 180 9.43 9.14 -2.72
C PRO A 180 8.83 7.81 -2.23
N ARG A 181 9.15 6.72 -2.94
CA ARG A 181 8.65 5.38 -2.58
C ARG A 181 9.05 4.96 -1.16
N ARG A 182 10.18 5.43 -0.67
CA ARG A 182 10.62 5.20 0.70
C ARG A 182 9.67 5.86 1.71
N LEU A 183 9.23 7.09 1.44
CA LEU A 183 8.26 7.75 2.30
C LEU A 183 6.87 7.06 2.23
N VAL A 184 6.46 6.56 1.05
CA VAL A 184 5.25 5.71 0.98
C VAL A 184 5.40 4.47 1.88
N ALA A 185 6.57 3.84 1.92
CA ALA A 185 6.81 2.71 2.80
C ALA A 185 6.71 3.08 4.29
N ARG A 186 7.24 4.23 4.70
CA ARG A 186 7.05 4.79 6.04
C ARG A 186 5.59 5.08 6.34
N CYS A 187 4.85 5.72 5.42
CA CYS A 187 3.40 5.91 5.56
C CYS A 187 2.63 4.60 5.78
N CYS A 188 3.04 3.52 5.10
CA CYS A 188 2.42 2.21 5.31
C CYS A 188 2.71 1.66 6.72
N LEU A 189 3.92 1.81 7.22
CA LEU A 189 4.31 1.40 8.57
C LEU A 189 3.57 2.23 9.63
N ASP A 190 3.51 3.55 9.46
CA ASP A 190 2.76 4.45 10.34
C ASP A 190 1.28 4.07 10.41
N ALA A 191 0.65 3.81 9.25
CA ALA A 191 -0.74 3.39 9.19
C ALA A 191 -0.97 2.02 9.85
N LEU A 192 -0.03 1.06 9.74
CA LEU A 192 -0.11 -0.23 10.44
C LEU A 192 -0.04 -0.05 11.97
N ASN A 193 0.70 0.96 12.44
CA ASN A 193 0.91 1.25 13.85
C ASN A 193 -0.15 2.19 14.46
N THR A 194 -0.99 2.79 13.62
CA THR A 194 -2.00 3.78 14.04
C THR A 194 -3.41 3.20 13.89
N PRO A 195 -4.04 2.68 14.96
CA PRO A 195 -5.39 2.10 14.88
C PRO A 195 -6.46 3.09 14.38
N ALA A 196 -6.28 4.39 14.61
CA ALA A 196 -7.16 5.43 14.10
C ALA A 196 -7.16 5.55 12.56
N SER A 197 -6.23 4.90 11.85
CA SER A 197 -6.20 4.80 10.41
C SER A 197 -7.17 3.75 9.83
N ILE A 198 -7.73 2.87 10.68
CA ILE A 198 -8.68 1.82 10.25
C ILE A 198 -9.96 2.47 9.70
N GLY A 199 -10.43 1.94 8.57
CA GLY A 199 -11.61 2.44 7.86
C GLY A 199 -11.35 3.73 7.08
N ARG A 200 -10.08 4.11 6.84
CA ARG A 200 -9.73 5.36 6.17
C ARG A 200 -9.02 5.15 4.84
N ILE A 201 -9.30 6.07 3.92
CA ILE A 201 -8.50 6.31 2.71
C ILE A 201 -7.65 7.54 3.02
N LEU A 202 -6.33 7.39 2.91
CA LEU A 202 -5.35 8.43 3.20
C LEU A 202 -4.58 8.76 1.93
N GLU A 203 -4.69 9.97 1.44
CA GLU A 203 -3.88 10.49 0.34
C GLU A 203 -2.58 11.03 0.88
N VAL A 204 -1.46 10.72 0.21
CA VAL A 204 -0.12 11.07 0.67
C VAL A 204 0.73 11.65 -0.46
N THR A 205 1.23 12.85 -0.22
CA THR A 205 2.31 13.49 -0.97
C THR A 205 3.35 13.99 0.02
N SER A 206 4.48 14.52 -0.42
CA SER A 206 5.51 15.00 0.50
C SER A 206 6.19 16.27 0.00
N SER A 207 6.74 17.03 0.92
CA SER A 207 7.52 18.23 0.61
C SER A 207 8.54 18.50 1.72
N PRO A 208 9.76 18.97 1.35
CA PRO A 208 10.76 19.45 2.33
C PRO A 208 10.30 20.67 3.15
N GLN A 209 9.28 21.39 2.69
CA GLN A 209 8.74 22.56 3.40
C GLN A 209 7.69 22.17 4.46
N LEU A 210 7.23 20.93 4.46
CA LEU A 210 6.27 20.44 5.46
C LEU A 210 7.02 19.94 6.71
N PRO A 211 6.45 20.14 7.90
CA PRO A 211 6.99 19.53 9.11
C PRO A 211 6.82 18.01 9.09
N VAL A 212 7.78 17.31 9.69
CA VAL A 212 7.64 15.88 9.94
C VAL A 212 6.70 15.69 11.13
N VAL A 213 5.52 15.12 10.88
CA VAL A 213 4.44 14.94 11.88
C VAL A 213 4.02 13.48 11.90
N ASP A 214 3.74 12.98 13.09
CA ASP A 214 3.20 11.64 13.30
C ASP A 214 1.76 11.53 12.76
N LEU A 215 1.42 10.41 12.14
CA LEU A 215 0.07 10.18 11.60
C LEU A 215 -1.01 10.27 12.68
N GLN A 216 -0.74 9.80 13.91
CA GLN A 216 -1.70 9.89 15.00
C GLN A 216 -2.05 11.36 15.30
N GLN A 217 -1.04 12.24 15.38
CA GLN A 217 -1.27 13.66 15.61
C GLN A 217 -2.12 14.30 14.50
N VAL A 218 -1.85 13.94 13.23
CA VAL A 218 -2.64 14.41 12.09
C VAL A 218 -4.10 13.96 12.19
N LEU A 219 -4.33 12.71 12.57
CA LEU A 219 -5.68 12.17 12.71
C LEU A 219 -6.45 12.78 13.89
N ASP A 220 -5.76 13.08 14.98
CA ASP A 220 -6.36 13.73 16.17
C ASP A 220 -6.76 15.19 15.87
N GLN A 221 -6.03 15.89 14.99
CA GLN A 221 -6.32 17.26 14.55
C GLN A 221 -7.40 17.34 13.45
N GLY A 222 -7.70 16.19 12.80
CA GLY A 222 -8.58 16.11 11.64
C GLY A 222 -7.83 16.30 10.33
N LEU A 223 -8.05 15.39 9.36
CA LEU A 223 -7.34 15.37 8.07
C LEU A 223 -7.52 16.62 7.21
N ASP A 224 -8.59 17.40 7.44
CA ASP A 224 -8.94 18.57 6.64
C ASP A 224 -8.29 19.88 7.14
N GLN A 225 -7.63 19.85 8.28
CA GLN A 225 -6.79 20.96 8.75
C GLN A 225 -5.38 20.76 8.22
N GLY A 226 -5.23 20.85 6.89
CA GLY A 226 -3.90 20.87 6.29
C GLY A 226 -3.05 21.89 7.02
N LEU A 227 -1.88 21.45 7.54
CA LEU A 227 -0.84 22.32 8.10
C LEU A 227 -0.47 23.36 7.02
N VAL A 228 -1.22 24.43 6.97
CA VAL A 228 -0.84 25.63 6.23
C VAL A 228 0.28 26.22 7.09
N ALA A 229 1.52 26.07 6.61
CA ALA A 229 2.62 26.84 7.17
C ALA A 229 2.25 28.33 7.02
N GLY A 230 2.05 29.02 8.17
CA GLY A 230 1.92 30.44 8.25
C GLY A 230 3.24 31.14 7.93
#